data_f19c36e6384e8af05dc301b62ce20bdf
#
_entry.id   f19c36e6384e8af05dc301b62ce20bdf
#
_cell.length_a   1.000
_cell.length_b   1.000
_cell.length_c   1.000
_cell.angle_alpha   90.00
_cell.angle_beta   90.00
_cell.angle_gamma   90.00
#
_symmetry.space_group_name_H-M   'P 1'
#
loop_
_entity.id
_entity.type
_entity.pdbx_description
1 polymer ?
#
loop_
_entity_poly.entity_id
_entity_poly.type
_entity_poly.pdbx_seq_one_letter_code
_entity_poly.pdbx_strand_id
1 'polypeptide(L)'
;MTQSMRFFLSFFLAIATLASAGFLNNAAAATAEDLNTDARQALQTLYKTHPFSETISHQAKAVLVFPNIIKAGLVFGGSYGEGVLMKGTKVENYYNSVSGSWGLQAGAQSYGYAVFLMTDKTVDYVAKTKGWEIGVGPTVVVVDEGVAKNLSSSTLKDDAYAFIFDQQGLMAGISIEGTKISLIKR
;
A
#
# COMPACT_ATOMS: atom_id res chain seq x y z
N MET A 1 20.35 -3.59 -47.18
CA MET A 1 19.90 -4.46 -46.07
C MET A 1 20.02 -5.89 -46.53
N THR A 2 20.93 -6.64 -45.95
CA THR A 2 21.22 -8.04 -46.34
C THR A 2 20.06 -8.96 -45.89
N GLN A 3 19.87 -10.05 -46.64
CA GLN A 3 18.78 -11.01 -46.41
C GLN A 3 18.82 -11.60 -44.99
N SER A 4 19.99 -11.74 -44.39
CA SER A 4 20.20 -12.16 -43.00
C SER A 4 19.63 -11.16 -41.97
N MET A 5 19.73 -9.86 -42.24
CA MET A 5 19.19 -8.83 -41.33
C MET A 5 17.65 -8.80 -41.31
N ARG A 6 17.03 -9.19 -42.43
CA ARG A 6 15.55 -9.33 -42.48
C ARG A 6 15.05 -10.54 -41.70
N PHE A 7 15.79 -11.66 -41.71
CA PHE A 7 15.47 -12.85 -40.93
C PHE A 7 15.58 -12.59 -39.39
N PHE A 8 16.64 -11.87 -39.00
CA PHE A 8 16.78 -11.50 -37.56
C PHE A 8 15.68 -10.55 -37.11
N LEU A 9 15.30 -9.56 -37.90
CA LEU A 9 14.24 -8.62 -37.54
C LEU A 9 12.87 -9.31 -37.46
N SER A 10 12.57 -10.24 -38.37
CA SER A 10 11.32 -11.02 -38.36
C SER A 10 11.27 -11.99 -37.21
N PHE A 11 12.42 -12.57 -36.80
CA PHE A 11 12.48 -13.48 -35.66
C PHE A 11 12.27 -12.74 -34.31
N PHE A 12 12.87 -11.55 -34.16
CA PHE A 12 12.65 -10.70 -33.00
C PHE A 12 11.20 -10.19 -32.89
N LEU A 13 10.59 -9.85 -34.02
CA LEU A 13 9.20 -9.40 -34.05
C LEU A 13 8.23 -10.53 -33.71
N ALA A 14 8.52 -11.77 -34.13
CA ALA A 14 7.69 -12.94 -33.80
C ALA A 14 7.81 -13.33 -32.32
N ILE A 15 8.98 -13.20 -31.69
CA ILE A 15 9.15 -13.44 -30.25
C ILE A 15 8.44 -12.37 -29.44
N ALA A 16 8.47 -11.10 -29.87
CA ALA A 16 7.75 -10.02 -29.19
C ALA A 16 6.22 -10.22 -29.22
N THR A 17 5.68 -10.77 -30.30
CA THR A 17 4.24 -11.05 -30.43
C THR A 17 3.79 -12.30 -29.64
N LEU A 18 4.64 -13.32 -29.48
CA LEU A 18 4.31 -14.46 -28.62
C LEU A 18 4.41 -14.13 -27.15
N ALA A 19 5.31 -13.23 -26.74
CA ALA A 19 5.40 -12.78 -25.35
C ALA A 19 4.20 -11.92 -24.91
N SER A 20 3.57 -11.19 -25.83
CA SER A 20 2.39 -10.37 -25.50
C SER A 20 1.07 -11.15 -25.42
N ALA A 21 0.98 -12.35 -26.01
CA ALA A 21 -0.25 -13.16 -25.94
C ALA A 21 -0.44 -13.90 -24.62
N GLY A 22 0.60 -14.02 -23.79
CA GLY A 22 0.55 -14.71 -22.47
C GLY A 22 0.20 -13.81 -21.28
N PHE A 23 0.19 -12.49 -21.41
CA PHE A 23 -0.01 -11.55 -20.30
C PHE A 23 -1.36 -10.80 -20.31
N LEU A 24 -2.29 -11.22 -21.16
CA LEU A 24 -3.68 -10.75 -21.06
C LEU A 24 -4.47 -11.59 -20.05
N ASN A 25 -3.87 -11.97 -18.94
CA ASN A 25 -4.64 -12.31 -17.75
C ASN A 25 -5.29 -11.01 -17.26
N ASN A 26 -6.60 -10.98 -17.32
CA ASN A 26 -7.47 -9.92 -16.85
C ASN A 26 -6.89 -9.23 -15.62
N ALA A 27 -6.33 -8.05 -15.78
CA ALA A 27 -6.22 -7.08 -14.71
C ALA A 27 -7.65 -6.55 -14.45
N ALA A 28 -8.57 -7.45 -14.13
CA ALA A 28 -9.83 -7.05 -13.53
C ALA A 28 -9.44 -6.39 -12.21
N ALA A 29 -9.80 -5.13 -12.03
CA ALA A 29 -9.68 -4.49 -10.73
C ALA A 29 -10.34 -5.44 -9.70
N ALA A 30 -9.66 -5.70 -8.59
CA ALA A 30 -10.18 -6.56 -7.52
C ALA A 30 -11.61 -6.11 -7.18
N THR A 31 -12.52 -7.04 -6.98
CA THR A 31 -13.88 -6.67 -6.57
C THR A 31 -13.84 -6.06 -5.17
N ALA A 32 -14.90 -5.35 -4.79
CA ALA A 32 -15.02 -4.84 -3.42
C ALA A 32 -14.90 -5.97 -2.38
N GLU A 33 -15.43 -7.14 -2.69
CA GLU A 33 -15.41 -8.30 -1.80
C GLU A 33 -14.00 -8.94 -1.70
N ASP A 34 -13.29 -9.04 -2.81
CA ASP A 34 -11.88 -9.48 -2.82
C ASP A 34 -11.03 -8.54 -1.97
N LEU A 35 -11.13 -7.23 -2.19
CA LEU A 35 -10.38 -6.24 -1.43
C LEU A 35 -10.72 -6.26 0.07
N ASN A 36 -11.98 -6.49 0.44
CA ASN A 36 -12.40 -6.67 1.82
C ASN A 36 -11.76 -7.91 2.46
N THR A 37 -11.68 -9.00 1.71
CA THR A 37 -11.07 -10.26 2.17
C THR A 37 -9.56 -10.09 2.33
N ASP A 38 -8.90 -9.53 1.34
CA ASP A 38 -7.45 -9.25 1.36
C ASP A 38 -7.08 -8.32 2.52
N ALA A 39 -7.86 -7.29 2.78
CA ALA A 39 -7.62 -6.38 3.89
C ALA A 39 -7.72 -7.06 5.26
N ARG A 40 -8.69 -7.97 5.45
CA ARG A 40 -8.80 -8.76 6.68
C ARG A 40 -7.62 -9.72 6.85
N GLN A 41 -7.21 -10.40 5.79
CA GLN A 41 -6.04 -11.28 5.81
C GLN A 41 -4.76 -10.50 6.10
N ALA A 42 -4.59 -9.33 5.49
CA ALA A 42 -3.47 -8.44 5.71
C ALA A 42 -3.37 -8.00 7.17
N LEU A 43 -4.49 -7.63 7.81
CA LEU A 43 -4.52 -7.31 9.25
C LEU A 43 -4.13 -8.52 10.12
N GLN A 44 -4.59 -9.72 9.79
CA GLN A 44 -4.19 -10.93 10.51
C GLN A 44 -2.70 -11.20 10.39
N THR A 45 -2.12 -10.99 9.20
CA THR A 45 -0.68 -11.10 8.97
C THR A 45 0.07 -10.06 9.80
N LEU A 46 -0.39 -8.81 9.78
CA LEU A 46 0.19 -7.74 10.59
C LEU A 46 0.18 -8.08 12.09
N TYR A 47 -0.93 -8.54 12.64
CA TYR A 47 -1.02 -8.89 14.07
C TYR A 47 -0.10 -10.04 14.47
N LYS A 48 0.12 -11.02 13.58
CA LYS A 48 1.06 -12.11 13.79
C LYS A 48 2.52 -11.66 13.77
N THR A 49 2.86 -10.77 12.84
CA THR A 49 4.25 -10.30 12.64
C THR A 49 4.62 -9.14 13.55
N HIS A 50 3.64 -8.32 13.94
CA HIS A 50 3.80 -7.17 14.82
C HIS A 50 2.72 -7.18 15.93
N PRO A 51 2.86 -8.00 16.98
CA PRO A 51 1.79 -8.21 17.97
C PRO A 51 1.31 -6.92 18.65
N PHE A 52 2.17 -5.91 18.79
CA PHE A 52 1.77 -4.62 19.36
C PHE A 52 0.74 -3.87 18.49
N SER A 53 0.67 -4.15 17.19
CA SER A 53 -0.33 -3.57 16.31
C SER A 53 -1.77 -3.98 16.69
N GLU A 54 -1.95 -5.17 17.22
CA GLU A 54 -3.24 -5.63 17.74
C GLU A 54 -3.66 -4.83 18.97
N THR A 55 -2.73 -4.54 19.89
CA THR A 55 -2.99 -3.67 21.04
C THR A 55 -3.44 -2.28 20.61
N ILE A 56 -2.81 -1.70 19.59
CA ILE A 56 -3.20 -0.41 19.02
C ILE A 56 -4.58 -0.51 18.36
N SER A 57 -4.87 -1.60 17.66
CA SER A 57 -6.15 -1.78 16.95
C SER A 57 -7.35 -1.73 17.91
N HIS A 58 -7.22 -2.23 19.12
CA HIS A 58 -8.28 -2.19 20.15
C HIS A 58 -8.58 -0.77 20.66
N GLN A 59 -7.66 0.16 20.48
CA GLN A 59 -7.83 1.56 20.89
C GLN A 59 -8.21 2.46 19.71
N ALA A 60 -7.95 2.01 18.49
CA ALA A 60 -8.21 2.76 17.27
C ALA A 60 -9.72 2.91 17.01
N LYS A 61 -10.12 4.08 16.51
CA LYS A 61 -11.50 4.35 16.08
C LYS A 61 -11.80 3.75 14.71
N ALA A 62 -10.79 3.64 13.86
CA ALA A 62 -10.84 3.00 12.55
C ALA A 62 -9.44 2.57 12.11
N VAL A 63 -9.37 1.66 11.17
CA VAL A 63 -8.13 1.21 10.54
C VAL A 63 -8.25 1.36 9.04
N LEU A 64 -7.29 2.04 8.41
CA LEU A 64 -7.14 2.13 6.97
C LEU A 64 -6.09 1.11 6.54
N VAL A 65 -6.48 0.13 5.75
CA VAL A 65 -5.66 -1.03 5.38
C VAL A 65 -5.44 -1.06 3.89
N PHE A 66 -4.21 -1.10 3.48
CA PHE A 66 -3.77 -1.35 2.10
C PHE A 66 -3.06 -2.70 2.07
N PRO A 67 -3.73 -3.78 1.64
CA PRO A 67 -3.19 -5.13 1.71
C PRO A 67 -1.98 -5.33 0.80
N ASN A 68 -1.95 -4.64 -0.33
CA ASN A 68 -0.87 -4.76 -1.29
C ASN A 68 -0.63 -3.43 -2.02
N ILE A 69 0.55 -2.88 -1.84
CA ILE A 69 1.07 -1.74 -2.59
C ILE A 69 2.17 -2.27 -3.51
N ILE A 70 2.07 -1.94 -4.78
CA ILE A 70 3.14 -2.21 -5.75
C ILE A 70 3.92 -0.92 -5.96
N LYS A 71 5.23 -1.00 -5.74
CA LYS A 71 6.19 0.08 -6.01
C LYS A 71 7.15 -0.38 -7.09
N ALA A 72 7.32 0.43 -8.12
CA ALA A 72 8.27 0.16 -9.20
C ALA A 72 8.93 1.45 -9.67
N GLY A 73 10.19 1.34 -10.16
CA GLY A 73 10.92 2.48 -10.68
C GLY A 73 12.34 2.13 -11.13
N LEU A 74 12.97 3.10 -11.79
CA LEU A 74 14.39 3.09 -12.15
C LEU A 74 15.09 4.33 -11.57
N VAL A 75 14.87 5.49 -12.19
CA VAL A 75 15.32 6.81 -11.71
C VAL A 75 14.14 7.57 -11.11
N PHE A 76 12.98 7.38 -11.71
CA PHE A 76 11.69 7.80 -11.19
C PHE A 76 10.92 6.54 -10.84
N GLY A 77 10.23 6.57 -9.72
CA GLY A 77 9.39 5.47 -9.29
C GLY A 77 8.03 5.97 -8.82
N GLY A 78 7.11 5.05 -8.70
CA GLY A 78 5.82 5.30 -8.12
C GLY A 78 5.29 4.08 -7.39
N SER A 79 4.35 4.30 -6.49
CA SER A 79 3.61 3.22 -5.87
C SER A 79 2.12 3.42 -6.06
N TYR A 80 1.40 2.31 -6.14
CA TYR A 80 -0.04 2.26 -6.22
C TYR A 80 -0.58 1.05 -5.48
N GLY A 81 -1.69 1.22 -4.81
CA GLY A 81 -2.50 0.14 -4.27
C GLY A 81 -3.85 0.63 -3.81
N GLU A 82 -4.74 -0.30 -3.55
CA GLU A 82 -6.08 -0.02 -3.06
C GLU A 82 -6.28 -0.61 -1.68
N GLY A 83 -7.14 0.01 -0.90
CA GLY A 83 -7.38 -0.36 0.48
C GLY A 83 -8.76 0.02 0.96
N VAL A 84 -9.04 -0.33 2.21
CA VAL A 84 -10.33 -0.13 2.86
C VAL A 84 -10.18 0.60 4.18
N LEU A 85 -11.16 1.43 4.51
CA LEU A 85 -11.35 1.95 5.87
C LEU A 85 -12.32 1.04 6.62
N MET A 86 -11.87 0.50 7.74
CA MET A 86 -12.66 -0.39 8.59
C MET A 86 -12.92 0.24 9.95
N LYS A 87 -14.17 0.13 10.44
CA LYS A 87 -14.55 0.36 11.85
C LYS A 87 -14.92 -0.99 12.47
N GLY A 88 -14.07 -1.49 13.35
CA GLY A 88 -14.16 -2.86 13.79
C GLY A 88 -14.05 -3.83 12.60
N THR A 89 -15.08 -4.66 12.39
CA THR A 89 -15.13 -5.61 11.26
C THR A 89 -15.84 -5.08 10.01
N LYS A 90 -16.45 -3.88 10.09
CA LYS A 90 -17.25 -3.28 9.01
C LYS A 90 -16.38 -2.42 8.11
N VAL A 91 -16.42 -2.67 6.80
CA VAL A 91 -15.84 -1.79 5.79
C VAL A 91 -16.78 -0.60 5.56
N GLU A 92 -16.23 0.62 5.69
CA GLU A 92 -16.99 1.86 5.52
C GLU A 92 -16.75 2.50 4.15
N ASN A 93 -15.51 2.50 3.67
CA ASN A 93 -15.12 3.16 2.43
C ASN A 93 -13.89 2.48 1.81
N TYR A 94 -13.68 2.77 0.53
CA TYR A 94 -12.55 2.30 -0.27
C TYR A 94 -11.64 3.47 -0.65
N TYR A 95 -10.35 3.21 -0.66
CA TYR A 95 -9.32 4.23 -0.94
C TYR A 95 -8.26 3.67 -1.88
N ASN A 96 -7.63 4.56 -2.64
CA ASN A 96 -6.36 4.27 -3.26
C ASN A 96 -5.22 5.00 -2.54
N SER A 97 -4.03 4.46 -2.68
CA SER A 97 -2.78 5.00 -2.18
C SER A 97 -1.85 5.19 -3.36
N VAL A 98 -1.36 6.41 -3.54
CA VAL A 98 -0.44 6.78 -4.63
C VAL A 98 0.72 7.55 -4.08
N SER A 99 1.95 7.17 -4.41
CA SER A 99 3.13 7.99 -4.12
C SER A 99 4.06 8.06 -5.32
N GLY A 100 4.79 9.18 -5.43
CA GLY A 100 5.92 9.32 -6.33
C GLY A 100 7.23 9.19 -5.57
N SER A 101 8.23 8.59 -6.15
CA SER A 101 9.58 8.54 -5.59
C SER A 101 10.62 8.92 -6.65
N TRP A 102 11.72 9.50 -6.17
CA TRP A 102 12.78 10.07 -6.97
C TRP A 102 14.11 9.54 -6.43
N GLY A 103 14.95 8.97 -7.28
CA GLY A 103 16.23 8.43 -6.88
C GLY A 103 16.59 7.15 -7.65
N LEU A 104 17.83 6.69 -7.52
CA LEU A 104 18.30 5.45 -8.11
C LEU A 104 17.67 4.24 -7.38
N GLN A 105 16.50 3.83 -7.83
CA GLN A 105 15.72 2.72 -7.26
C GLN A 105 15.32 1.76 -8.39
N ALA A 106 16.28 0.96 -8.87
CA ALA A 106 15.97 -0.03 -9.89
C ALA A 106 15.28 -1.23 -9.26
N GLY A 107 14.06 -1.53 -9.68
CA GLY A 107 13.36 -2.74 -9.27
C GLY A 107 11.87 -2.58 -9.07
N ALA A 108 11.26 -3.65 -8.58
CA ALA A 108 9.88 -3.70 -8.13
C ALA A 108 9.84 -4.27 -6.71
N GLN A 109 8.88 -3.81 -5.94
CA GLN A 109 8.64 -4.20 -4.56
C GLN A 109 7.14 -4.21 -4.29
N SER A 110 6.71 -5.13 -3.45
CA SER A 110 5.36 -5.10 -2.88
C SER A 110 5.41 -5.06 -1.36
N TYR A 111 4.42 -4.44 -0.74
CA TYR A 111 4.25 -4.37 0.71
C TYR A 111 2.81 -4.04 1.07
N GLY A 112 2.40 -4.41 2.27
CA GLY A 112 1.18 -3.92 2.87
C GLY A 112 1.47 -2.79 3.87
N TYR A 113 0.49 -1.94 4.13
CA TYR A 113 0.53 -1.06 5.30
C TYR A 113 -0.86 -0.82 5.88
N ALA A 114 -0.90 -0.58 7.18
CA ALA A 114 -2.12 -0.22 7.89
C ALA A 114 -1.91 1.04 8.71
N VAL A 115 -2.90 1.93 8.72
CA VAL A 115 -2.91 3.17 9.51
C VAL A 115 -4.05 3.10 10.50
N PHE A 116 -3.72 3.02 11.78
CA PHE A 116 -4.65 3.00 12.90
C PHE A 116 -4.99 4.44 13.28
N LEU A 117 -6.23 4.86 13.05
CA LEU A 117 -6.73 6.20 13.32
C LEU A 117 -7.26 6.25 14.78
N MET A 118 -6.59 7.01 15.63
CA MET A 118 -6.81 6.95 17.09
C MET A 118 -7.96 7.83 17.55
N THR A 119 -8.37 8.85 16.78
CA THR A 119 -9.38 9.83 17.16
C THR A 119 -10.50 9.92 16.12
N ASP A 120 -11.71 10.26 16.57
CA ASP A 120 -12.83 10.51 15.64
C ASP A 120 -12.52 11.71 14.70
N LYS A 121 -11.77 12.69 15.19
CA LYS A 121 -11.32 13.83 14.39
C LYS A 121 -10.45 13.36 13.19
N THR A 122 -9.56 12.41 13.43
CA THR A 122 -8.70 11.86 12.37
C THR A 122 -9.52 11.03 11.38
N VAL A 123 -10.46 10.22 11.86
CA VAL A 123 -11.39 9.48 11.00
C VAL A 123 -12.21 10.43 10.12
N ASP A 124 -12.76 11.47 10.71
CA ASP A 124 -13.52 12.50 10.01
C ASP A 124 -12.68 13.25 8.98
N TYR A 125 -11.41 13.54 9.30
CA TYR A 125 -10.48 14.16 8.37
C TYR A 125 -10.28 13.30 7.14
N VAL A 126 -9.98 12.01 7.31
CA VAL A 126 -9.80 11.06 6.20
C VAL A 126 -11.07 10.90 5.36
N ALA A 127 -12.25 10.87 6.01
CA ALA A 127 -13.53 10.69 5.32
C ALA A 127 -13.99 11.92 4.55
N LYS A 128 -13.69 13.13 5.05
CA LYS A 128 -14.18 14.40 4.46
C LYS A 128 -13.23 15.01 3.45
N THR A 129 -11.94 14.72 3.54
CA THR A 129 -10.95 15.22 2.58
C THR A 129 -11.03 14.40 1.28
N LYS A 130 -11.06 15.08 0.14
CA LYS A 130 -11.02 14.41 -1.19
C LYS A 130 -9.67 13.74 -1.47
N GLY A 131 -8.79 13.71 -0.51
CA GLY A 131 -7.49 13.06 -0.51
C GLY A 131 -6.68 13.54 0.69
N TRP A 132 -6.13 12.60 1.42
CA TRP A 132 -5.21 12.83 2.52
C TRP A 132 -3.79 12.54 2.06
N GLU A 133 -2.88 13.47 2.30
CA GLU A 133 -1.45 13.26 2.11
C GLU A 133 -0.82 12.97 3.46
N ILE A 134 -0.20 11.81 3.61
CA ILE A 134 0.47 11.42 4.85
C ILE A 134 1.66 12.36 5.08
N GLY A 135 1.68 12.98 6.27
CA GLY A 135 2.62 14.06 6.61
C GLY A 135 1.97 15.45 6.58
N VAL A 136 0.73 15.57 6.10
CA VAL A 136 -0.05 16.81 6.10
C VAL A 136 -1.34 16.59 6.90
N GLY A 137 -1.58 17.43 7.91
CA GLY A 137 -2.76 17.34 8.78
C GLY A 137 -2.52 16.46 10.01
N PRO A 138 -3.27 15.36 10.22
CA PRO A 138 -3.08 14.50 11.38
C PRO A 138 -1.67 13.91 11.47
N THR A 139 -1.11 13.87 12.67
CA THR A 139 0.19 13.26 12.93
C THR A 139 0.14 11.76 12.73
N VAL A 140 1.04 11.22 11.91
CA VAL A 140 1.20 9.78 11.69
C VAL A 140 2.58 9.34 12.15
N VAL A 141 2.61 8.42 13.09
CA VAL A 141 3.85 7.77 13.55
C VAL A 141 4.01 6.44 12.82
N VAL A 142 5.08 6.29 12.05
CA VAL A 142 5.43 5.00 11.45
C VAL A 142 6.12 4.15 12.52
N VAL A 143 5.53 3.01 12.81
CA VAL A 143 6.01 2.11 13.87
C VAL A 143 6.93 1.07 13.27
N ASP A 144 8.21 1.20 13.56
CA ASP A 144 9.25 0.18 13.35
C ASP A 144 9.58 -0.53 14.68
N GLU A 145 10.55 -1.46 14.66
CA GLU A 145 10.97 -2.17 15.87
C GLU A 145 11.53 -1.24 16.96
N GLY A 146 12.16 -0.14 16.57
CA GLY A 146 12.74 0.84 17.51
C GLY A 146 11.66 1.65 18.19
N VAL A 147 10.70 2.13 17.43
CA VAL A 147 9.52 2.88 17.92
C VAL A 147 8.65 1.95 18.77
N ALA A 148 8.39 0.72 18.32
CA ALA A 148 7.53 -0.24 19.03
C ALA A 148 8.01 -0.54 20.44
N LYS A 149 9.33 -0.58 20.69
CA LYS A 149 9.91 -0.81 22.03
C LYS A 149 9.59 0.30 23.03
N ASN A 150 9.33 1.51 22.57
CA ASN A 150 9.04 2.68 23.40
C ASN A 150 7.54 2.98 23.50
N LEU A 151 6.70 2.30 22.71
CA LEU A 151 5.27 2.46 22.76
C LEU A 151 4.63 1.51 23.78
N SER A 152 3.67 2.03 24.49
CA SER A 152 2.77 1.27 25.38
C SER A 152 1.37 1.81 25.22
N SER A 153 0.37 1.08 25.68
CA SER A 153 -1.03 1.54 25.63
C SER A 153 -1.25 2.91 26.30
N SER A 154 -0.41 3.28 27.26
CA SER A 154 -0.48 4.58 27.96
C SER A 154 0.29 5.71 27.25
N THR A 155 1.16 5.39 26.28
CA THR A 155 1.96 6.39 25.54
C THR A 155 1.41 6.71 24.15
N LEU A 156 0.32 6.08 23.73
CA LEU A 156 -0.36 6.36 22.46
C LEU A 156 -1.06 7.72 22.51
N LYS A 157 -0.41 8.77 21.99
CA LYS A 157 -0.91 10.16 22.03
C LYS A 157 -1.06 10.79 20.66
N ASP A 158 -0.54 10.15 19.62
CA ASP A 158 -0.59 10.68 18.27
C ASP A 158 -1.93 10.39 17.60
N ASP A 159 -2.23 11.12 16.53
CA ASP A 159 -3.49 11.00 15.80
C ASP A 159 -3.63 9.66 15.07
N ALA A 160 -2.50 9.11 14.62
CA ALA A 160 -2.47 7.82 13.92
C ALA A 160 -1.13 7.11 14.05
N TYR A 161 -1.17 5.78 13.96
CA TYR A 161 0.00 4.89 13.94
C TYR A 161 -0.03 4.03 12.69
N ALA A 162 1.08 3.98 11.96
CA ALA A 162 1.19 3.23 10.72
C ALA A 162 2.20 2.09 10.85
N PHE A 163 1.86 0.92 10.35
CA PHE A 163 2.73 -0.24 10.25
C PHE A 163 2.88 -0.63 8.79
N ILE A 164 4.11 -0.90 8.39
CA ILE A 164 4.45 -1.47 7.09
C ILE A 164 4.82 -2.93 7.31
N PHE A 165 4.27 -3.83 6.52
CA PHE A 165 4.44 -5.27 6.70
C PHE A 165 4.47 -6.01 5.36
N ASP A 166 4.81 -7.29 5.38
CA ASP A 166 4.85 -8.20 4.22
C ASP A 166 5.63 -7.64 3.02
N GLN A 167 6.82 -7.12 3.31
CA GLN A 167 7.70 -6.54 2.28
C GLN A 167 8.34 -7.63 1.44
N GLN A 168 8.18 -7.55 0.12
CA GLN A 168 8.76 -8.46 -0.85
C GLN A 168 9.43 -7.67 -1.98
N GLY A 169 10.59 -8.14 -2.46
CA GLY A 169 11.34 -7.51 -3.54
C GLY A 169 12.72 -6.98 -3.11
N LEU A 170 13.43 -6.36 -4.04
CA LEU A 170 14.85 -6.00 -3.91
C LEU A 170 15.10 -4.54 -3.51
N MET A 171 14.05 -3.72 -3.32
CA MET A 171 14.24 -2.31 -2.98
C MET A 171 14.43 -2.14 -1.47
N ALA A 172 15.43 -1.40 -1.07
CA ALA A 172 15.66 -1.04 0.33
C ALA A 172 14.86 0.22 0.72
N GLY A 173 14.28 0.20 1.92
CA GLY A 173 13.61 1.35 2.52
C GLY A 173 12.25 1.67 1.93
N ILE A 174 11.23 1.55 2.75
CA ILE A 174 9.87 1.99 2.43
C ILE A 174 9.55 3.19 3.32
N SER A 175 9.05 4.27 2.71
CA SER A 175 8.42 5.38 3.39
C SER A 175 7.01 5.54 2.84
N ILE A 176 6.08 5.86 3.71
CA ILE A 176 4.71 6.23 3.34
C ILE A 176 4.48 7.74 3.39
N GLU A 177 5.48 8.52 3.80
CA GLU A 177 5.41 9.99 3.78
C GLU A 177 5.22 10.51 2.34
N GLY A 178 4.41 11.55 2.20
CA GLY A 178 4.05 12.10 0.89
C GLY A 178 3.12 11.20 0.06
N THR A 179 2.63 10.10 0.65
CA THR A 179 1.63 9.26 0.01
C THR A 179 0.27 9.95 0.02
N LYS A 180 -0.34 10.06 -1.16
CA LYS A 180 -1.70 10.56 -1.31
C LYS A 180 -2.71 9.42 -1.25
N ILE A 181 -3.61 9.52 -0.31
CA ILE A 181 -4.72 8.59 -0.10
C ILE A 181 -6.00 9.26 -0.57
N SER A 182 -6.73 8.65 -1.49
CA SER A 182 -7.94 9.25 -2.07
C SER A 182 -9.11 8.26 -2.04
N LEU A 183 -10.31 8.78 -1.76
CA LEU A 183 -11.54 7.99 -1.78
C LEU A 183 -11.82 7.49 -3.20
N ILE A 184 -12.17 6.22 -3.33
CA ILE A 184 -12.61 5.61 -4.58
C ILE A 184 -14.00 4.98 -4.42
N LYS A 185 -14.73 4.86 -5.51
CA LYS A 185 -16.04 4.17 -5.54
C LYS A 185 -15.80 2.70 -5.92
N ARG A 186 -16.43 1.79 -5.18
CA ARG A 186 -16.44 0.35 -5.42
C ARG A 186 -17.86 -0.19 -5.31
#